data_9ca908229abbb67681738677e9e43d27
#
_entry.id   9ca908229abbb67681738677e9e43d27
#
_cell.length_a   1.000
_cell.length_b   1.000
_cell.length_c   1.000
_cell.angle_alpha   90.00
_cell.angle_beta   90.00
_cell.angle_gamma   90.00
#
_symmetry.space_group_name_H-M   'P 1'
#
loop_
_entity.id
_entity.type
_entity.pdbx_description
1 polymer ?
#
loop_
_entity_poly.entity_id
_entity_poly.type
_entity_poly.pdbx_seq_one_letter_code
_entity_poly.pdbx_strand_id
1 'polypeptide(L)'
;MLRKITSIIIVLAIIGMFVLTGCYKTTTLVLTPVVTQDTTTISFSADIQPIFTTSCALSGCHVAGAKVPILSTGVAYLSLQNGGYVVANDPDNSQLMLWLTGKKTPGMPLGNSPNPVINAKVSAWIFQGAKNN
;
A
#
# COMPACT_ATOMS: atom_id res chain seq x y z
N MET A 1 9.24 14.07 70.71
CA MET A 1 9.61 12.89 69.86
C MET A 1 8.47 12.48 68.91
N LEU A 2 7.24 12.43 69.31
CA LEU A 2 6.08 11.99 68.49
C LEU A 2 5.91 12.79 67.18
N ARG A 3 6.03 14.13 67.20
CA ARG A 3 5.89 15.01 66.03
C ARG A 3 6.97 14.74 64.94
N LYS A 4 8.17 14.32 65.34
CA LYS A 4 9.23 13.97 64.37
C LYS A 4 8.97 12.63 63.71
N ILE A 5 8.41 11.66 64.42
CA ILE A 5 8.06 10.35 63.93
C ILE A 5 6.93 10.44 62.92
N THR A 6 5.87 11.22 63.22
CA THR A 6 4.76 11.45 62.29
C THR A 6 5.21 12.13 61.00
N SER A 7 6.13 13.11 61.09
CA SER A 7 6.68 13.77 59.90
C SER A 7 7.45 12.80 58.98
N ILE A 8 8.22 11.89 59.56
CA ILE A 8 8.99 10.88 58.80
C ILE A 8 8.06 9.89 58.10
N ILE A 9 7.00 9.46 58.79
CA ILE A 9 6.00 8.54 58.19
C ILE A 9 5.28 9.17 56.99
N ILE A 10 4.90 10.45 57.11
CA ILE A 10 4.24 11.17 56.01
C ILE A 10 5.18 11.32 54.79
N VAL A 11 6.44 11.66 55.02
CA VAL A 11 7.43 11.79 53.92
C VAL A 11 7.66 10.44 53.24
N LEU A 12 7.76 9.34 53.96
CA LEU A 12 7.91 8.01 53.40
C LEU A 12 6.66 7.56 52.62
N ALA A 13 5.47 7.92 53.09
CA ALA A 13 4.22 7.63 52.37
C ALA A 13 4.12 8.41 51.02
N ILE A 14 4.58 9.67 51.01
CA ILE A 14 4.60 10.49 49.79
C ILE A 14 5.63 9.95 48.78
N ILE A 15 6.82 9.56 49.23
CA ILE A 15 7.85 8.97 48.38
C ILE A 15 7.36 7.64 47.81
N GLY A 16 6.69 6.80 48.60
CA GLY A 16 6.10 5.54 48.15
C GLY A 16 5.03 5.71 47.04
N MET A 17 4.28 6.81 47.09
CA MET A 17 3.24 7.10 46.11
C MET A 17 3.80 7.53 44.74
N PHE A 18 5.00 8.11 44.70
CA PHE A 18 5.65 8.50 43.43
C PHE A 18 6.32 7.34 42.71
N VAL A 19 6.62 6.23 43.36
CA VAL A 19 7.30 5.09 42.76
C VAL A 19 6.33 4.20 41.97
N LEU A 20 5.01 4.36 42.12
CA LEU A 20 3.98 3.55 41.49
C LEU A 20 3.47 4.13 40.14
N THR A 21 3.92 5.32 39.77
CA THR A 21 3.64 5.85 38.42
C THR A 21 4.64 5.30 37.41
N GLY A 22 4.73 3.99 37.31
CA GLY A 22 5.42 3.33 36.21
C GLY A 22 4.71 3.68 34.92
N CYS A 23 5.38 4.40 34.00
CA CYS A 23 4.92 4.53 32.62
C CYS A 23 4.73 3.15 32.03
N TYR A 24 3.49 2.67 32.05
CA TYR A 24 3.10 1.49 31.27
C TYR A 24 3.14 1.92 29.80
N LYS A 25 4.27 1.66 29.14
CA LYS A 25 4.37 1.79 27.68
C LYS A 25 3.51 0.68 27.08
N THR A 26 2.26 0.99 26.81
CA THR A 26 1.39 0.13 26.01
C THR A 26 2.03 0.05 24.63
N THR A 27 2.83 -0.97 24.39
CA THR A 27 3.18 -1.34 23.04
C THR A 27 1.90 -1.88 22.42
N THR A 28 1.14 -1.00 21.80
CA THR A 28 0.08 -1.43 20.89
C THR A 28 0.82 -2.22 19.82
N LEU A 29 0.71 -3.55 19.88
CA LEU A 29 1.03 -4.37 18.73
C LEU A 29 0.07 -3.90 17.64
N VAL A 30 0.54 -2.96 16.82
CA VAL A 30 -0.08 -2.76 15.53
C VAL A 30 0.11 -4.11 14.85
N LEU A 31 -0.95 -4.91 14.89
CA LEU A 31 -1.09 -6.02 13.96
C LEU A 31 -1.10 -5.34 12.61
N THR A 32 0.11 -5.12 12.05
CA THR A 32 0.20 -4.97 10.61
C THR A 32 -0.57 -6.17 10.09
N PRO A 33 -1.62 -5.97 9.28
CA PRO A 33 -2.24 -7.09 8.65
C PRO A 33 -1.08 -7.84 8.00
N VAL A 34 -0.81 -9.06 8.49
CA VAL A 34 -0.01 -9.99 7.72
C VAL A 34 -0.82 -10.10 6.45
N VAL A 35 -0.41 -9.34 5.44
CA VAL A 35 -0.84 -9.60 4.09
C VAL A 35 -0.31 -11.00 3.88
N THR A 36 -1.17 -11.99 4.13
CA THR A 36 -0.96 -13.34 3.64
C THR A 36 -0.76 -13.10 2.17
N GLN A 37 0.49 -13.07 1.76
CA GLN A 37 0.86 -12.94 0.37
C GLN A 37 0.23 -14.17 -0.26
N ASP A 38 -0.92 -13.94 -0.88
CA ASP A 38 -1.60 -14.98 -1.63
C ASP A 38 -0.55 -15.47 -2.62
N THR A 39 -0.08 -16.70 -2.40
CA THR A 39 0.96 -17.31 -3.23
C THR A 39 0.42 -17.66 -4.61
N THR A 40 -0.83 -17.32 -4.88
CA THR A 40 -1.46 -17.46 -6.19
C THR A 40 -0.69 -16.63 -7.19
N THR A 41 -0.17 -17.29 -8.21
CA THR A 41 0.51 -16.61 -9.32
C THR A 41 -0.49 -15.73 -10.04
N ILE A 42 -0.24 -14.43 -10.07
CA ILE A 42 -1.08 -13.48 -10.80
C ILE A 42 -0.74 -13.57 -12.30
N SER A 43 -1.74 -13.88 -13.09
CA SER A 43 -1.62 -13.93 -14.55
C SER A 43 -1.92 -12.58 -15.17
N PHE A 44 -1.06 -12.15 -16.11
CA PHE A 44 -1.35 -10.93 -16.86
C PHE A 44 -2.65 -11.07 -17.67
N SER A 45 -2.80 -12.16 -18.39
CA SER A 45 -3.96 -12.36 -19.27
C SER A 45 -5.27 -12.56 -18.52
N ALA A 46 -5.24 -13.34 -17.41
CA ALA A 46 -6.44 -13.70 -16.67
C ALA A 46 -6.81 -12.68 -15.56
N ASP A 47 -5.82 -12.02 -14.97
CA ASP A 47 -6.05 -11.16 -13.79
C ASP A 47 -5.87 -9.67 -14.07
N ILE A 48 -4.84 -9.29 -14.85
CA ILE A 48 -4.48 -7.88 -15.02
C ILE A 48 -5.16 -7.29 -16.26
N GLN A 49 -5.15 -7.99 -17.39
CA GLN A 49 -5.77 -7.49 -18.62
C GLN A 49 -7.26 -7.18 -18.46
N PRO A 50 -8.08 -7.98 -17.75
CA PRO A 50 -9.48 -7.62 -17.49
C PRO A 50 -9.64 -6.31 -16.72
N ILE A 51 -8.77 -6.02 -15.75
CA ILE A 51 -8.77 -4.74 -15.04
C ILE A 51 -8.54 -3.59 -16.00
N PHE A 52 -7.55 -3.72 -16.88
CA PHE A 52 -7.25 -2.68 -17.87
C PHE A 52 -8.42 -2.47 -18.84
N THR A 53 -9.01 -3.54 -19.31
CA THR A 53 -10.14 -3.47 -20.25
C THR A 53 -11.37 -2.78 -19.65
N THR A 54 -11.67 -3.06 -18.39
CA THR A 54 -12.88 -2.53 -17.74
C THR A 54 -12.72 -1.15 -17.12
N SER A 55 -11.50 -0.76 -16.77
CA SER A 55 -11.27 0.44 -15.97
C SER A 55 -10.31 1.46 -16.60
N CYS A 56 -9.54 1.07 -17.61
CA CYS A 56 -8.46 1.92 -18.15
C CYS A 56 -8.55 2.11 -19.67
N ALA A 57 -8.78 1.02 -20.42
CA ALA A 57 -8.86 1.04 -21.89
C ALA A 57 -10.25 1.44 -22.38
N LEU A 58 -10.81 2.49 -21.79
CA LEU A 58 -12.10 3.04 -22.18
C LEU A 58 -11.95 4.04 -23.32
N SER A 59 -13.04 4.34 -24.02
CA SER A 59 -13.05 5.30 -25.13
C SER A 59 -12.46 6.65 -24.69
N GLY A 60 -11.48 7.15 -25.45
CA GLY A 60 -10.77 8.40 -25.16
C GLY A 60 -9.72 8.30 -24.04
N CYS A 61 -9.56 7.12 -23.40
CA CYS A 61 -8.56 6.88 -22.37
C CYS A 61 -7.34 6.11 -22.93
N HIS A 62 -7.08 4.90 -22.46
CA HIS A 62 -5.86 4.15 -22.80
C HIS A 62 -6.09 3.13 -23.93
N VAL A 63 -6.76 3.56 -25.00
CA VAL A 63 -6.98 2.79 -26.25
C VAL A 63 -6.10 3.29 -27.38
N ALA A 64 -6.00 2.50 -28.45
CA ALA A 64 -5.24 2.88 -29.64
C ALA A 64 -5.67 4.27 -30.18
N GLY A 65 -4.69 5.12 -30.49
CA GLY A 65 -4.93 6.48 -30.95
C GLY A 65 -5.28 7.50 -29.86
N ALA A 66 -5.38 7.08 -28.60
CA ALA A 66 -5.65 7.97 -27.46
C ALA A 66 -4.40 8.17 -26.57
N LYS A 67 -4.48 7.94 -25.28
CA LYS A 67 -3.40 8.22 -24.32
C LYS A 67 -2.53 6.99 -24.06
N VAL A 68 -1.22 7.19 -24.00
CA VAL A 68 -0.27 6.16 -23.58
C VAL A 68 -0.24 6.03 -22.03
N PRO A 69 0.04 4.81 -21.48
CA PRO A 69 0.22 3.54 -22.21
C PRO A 69 -1.08 3.07 -22.86
N ILE A 70 -0.98 2.36 -23.99
CA ILE A 70 -2.13 1.70 -24.60
C ILE A 70 -2.40 0.42 -23.81
N LEU A 71 -3.60 0.29 -23.25
CA LEU A 71 -3.95 -0.81 -22.33
C LEU A 71 -4.99 -1.77 -22.92
N SER A 72 -5.26 -1.65 -24.22
CA SER A 72 -6.13 -2.57 -24.95
C SER A 72 -5.53 -3.97 -25.02
N THR A 73 -6.40 -4.97 -25.05
CA THR A 73 -6.02 -6.39 -25.17
C THR A 73 -5.06 -6.62 -26.36
N GLY A 74 -4.06 -7.44 -26.13
CA GLY A 74 -3.04 -7.80 -27.12
C GLY A 74 -1.85 -6.84 -27.22
N VAL A 75 -1.97 -5.59 -26.74
CA VAL A 75 -0.88 -4.60 -26.82
C VAL A 75 -0.47 -4.04 -25.46
N ALA A 76 -1.30 -4.21 -24.45
CA ALA A 76 -1.12 -3.59 -23.13
C ALA A 76 0.23 -3.96 -22.49
N TYR A 77 0.59 -5.23 -22.50
CA TYR A 77 1.83 -5.69 -21.90
C TYR A 77 3.06 -4.98 -22.52
N LEU A 78 3.18 -5.03 -23.84
CA LEU A 78 4.28 -4.38 -24.55
C LEU A 78 4.28 -2.87 -24.36
N SER A 79 3.11 -2.25 -24.33
CA SER A 79 2.98 -0.81 -24.08
C SER A 79 3.49 -0.42 -22.70
N LEU A 80 3.23 -1.24 -21.68
CA LEU A 80 3.73 -1.01 -20.33
C LEU A 80 5.24 -1.20 -20.23
N GLN A 81 5.77 -2.27 -20.82
CA GLN A 81 7.21 -2.58 -20.78
C GLN A 81 8.02 -1.55 -21.57
N ASN A 82 7.67 -1.33 -22.83
CA ASN A 82 8.40 -0.43 -23.73
C ASN A 82 8.34 1.03 -23.28
N GLY A 83 7.25 1.43 -22.61
CA GLY A 83 7.08 2.76 -22.08
C GLY A 83 7.72 2.98 -20.71
N GLY A 84 8.33 1.96 -20.09
CA GLY A 84 8.94 2.04 -18.78
C GLY A 84 7.93 2.27 -17.65
N TYR A 85 6.68 1.86 -17.83
CA TYR A 85 5.64 2.05 -16.82
C TYR A 85 5.72 1.03 -15.70
N VAL A 86 6.42 -0.06 -15.89
CA VAL A 86 6.56 -1.16 -14.94
C VAL A 86 8.02 -1.52 -14.77
N VAL A 87 8.44 -1.65 -13.50
CA VAL A 87 9.75 -2.19 -13.10
C VAL A 87 9.48 -3.54 -12.45
N ALA A 88 9.92 -4.61 -13.08
CA ALA A 88 9.69 -5.97 -12.57
C ALA A 88 10.27 -6.13 -11.16
N ASN A 89 9.52 -6.78 -10.28
CA ASN A 89 9.81 -7.00 -8.85
C ASN A 89 9.84 -5.72 -7.99
N ASP A 90 9.54 -4.55 -8.56
CA ASP A 90 9.59 -3.27 -7.84
C ASP A 90 8.32 -2.43 -8.10
N PRO A 91 7.23 -2.71 -7.39
CA PRO A 91 5.99 -1.94 -7.49
C PRO A 91 6.18 -0.46 -7.12
N ASP A 92 6.99 -0.18 -6.10
CA ASP A 92 7.12 1.17 -5.56
C ASP A 92 7.79 2.15 -6.53
N ASN A 93 8.66 1.67 -7.40
CA ASN A 93 9.31 2.46 -8.44
C ASN A 93 8.62 2.31 -9.82
N SER A 94 7.56 1.51 -9.90
CA SER A 94 6.77 1.38 -11.13
C SER A 94 5.89 2.60 -11.35
N GLN A 95 6.03 3.28 -12.49
CA GLN A 95 5.24 4.45 -12.85
C GLN A 95 3.73 4.16 -12.80
N LEU A 96 3.32 2.99 -13.24
CA LEU A 96 1.94 2.53 -13.17
C LEU A 96 1.40 2.61 -11.72
N MET A 97 2.15 2.13 -10.74
CA MET A 97 1.74 2.16 -9.34
C MET A 97 1.68 3.59 -8.77
N LEU A 98 2.58 4.47 -9.19
CA LEU A 98 2.55 5.87 -8.76
C LEU A 98 1.26 6.58 -9.19
N TRP A 99 0.73 6.27 -10.38
CA TRP A 99 -0.56 6.76 -10.86
C TRP A 99 -1.74 6.11 -10.13
N LEU A 100 -1.71 4.79 -9.95
CA LEU A 100 -2.79 4.02 -9.31
C LEU A 100 -2.94 4.36 -7.82
N THR A 101 -1.85 4.68 -7.14
CA THR A 101 -1.86 5.04 -5.71
C THR A 101 -2.11 6.54 -5.47
N GLY A 102 -2.26 7.34 -6.54
CA GLY A 102 -2.45 8.79 -6.43
C GLY A 102 -1.19 9.56 -6.04
N LYS A 103 -0.01 8.92 -6.05
CA LYS A 103 1.28 9.61 -5.86
C LYS A 103 1.61 10.54 -7.03
N LYS A 104 0.97 10.36 -8.18
CA LYS A 104 0.98 11.26 -9.34
C LYS A 104 -0.41 11.81 -9.63
N THR A 105 -0.46 13.05 -10.12
CA THR A 105 -1.70 13.76 -10.44
C THR A 105 -1.85 13.94 -11.95
N PRO A 106 -3.07 13.72 -12.49
CA PRO A 106 -4.23 13.13 -11.83
C PRO A 106 -4.04 11.65 -11.51
N GLY A 107 -4.60 11.18 -10.37
CA GLY A 107 -4.60 9.73 -10.05
C GLY A 107 -5.40 8.91 -11.07
N MET A 108 -5.05 7.63 -11.22
CA MET A 108 -5.71 6.72 -12.16
C MET A 108 -6.36 5.53 -11.43
N PRO A 109 -7.53 5.04 -11.88
CA PRO A 109 -8.40 5.61 -12.92
C PRO A 109 -8.99 6.96 -12.52
N LEU A 110 -9.22 7.84 -13.50
CA LEU A 110 -9.80 9.17 -13.22
C LEU A 110 -11.12 9.07 -12.45
N GLY A 111 -11.23 9.83 -11.37
CA GLY A 111 -12.42 9.86 -10.52
C GLY A 111 -12.55 8.67 -9.54
N ASN A 112 -11.77 7.61 -9.69
CA ASN A 112 -11.82 6.40 -8.86
C ASN A 112 -10.47 6.00 -8.24
N SER A 113 -9.51 6.88 -8.21
CA SER A 113 -8.19 6.63 -7.61
C SER A 113 -8.13 7.21 -6.18
N PRO A 114 -7.42 6.52 -5.26
CA PRO A 114 -6.86 5.19 -5.41
C PRO A 114 -7.93 4.09 -5.23
N ASN A 115 -7.78 2.97 -5.95
CA ASN A 115 -8.61 1.78 -5.79
C ASN A 115 -7.79 0.65 -5.14
N PRO A 116 -8.04 0.30 -3.86
CA PRO A 116 -7.18 -0.63 -3.14
C PRO A 116 -7.18 -2.05 -3.72
N VAL A 117 -8.29 -2.50 -4.29
CA VAL A 117 -8.39 -3.86 -4.89
C VAL A 117 -7.56 -3.94 -6.17
N ILE A 118 -7.70 -2.97 -7.07
CA ILE A 118 -6.89 -2.87 -8.28
C ILE A 118 -5.42 -2.74 -7.91
N ASN A 119 -5.11 -1.84 -6.99
CA ASN A 119 -3.74 -1.56 -6.58
C ASN A 119 -3.05 -2.79 -6.00
N ALA A 120 -3.74 -3.56 -5.14
CA ALA A 120 -3.19 -4.78 -4.57
C ALA A 120 -2.88 -5.82 -5.64
N LYS A 121 -3.80 -6.04 -6.60
CA LYS A 121 -3.61 -7.03 -7.66
C LYS A 121 -2.49 -6.64 -8.63
N VAL A 122 -2.45 -5.40 -9.07
CA VAL A 122 -1.40 -4.89 -9.96
C VAL A 122 -0.04 -4.90 -9.25
N SER A 123 0.01 -4.48 -7.99
CA SER A 123 1.23 -4.54 -7.17
C SER A 123 1.76 -5.96 -7.04
N ALA A 124 0.89 -6.94 -6.75
CA ALA A 124 1.27 -8.34 -6.62
C ALA A 124 1.82 -8.91 -7.95
N TRP A 125 1.20 -8.58 -9.08
CA TRP A 125 1.70 -8.96 -10.41
C TRP A 125 3.11 -8.39 -10.68
N ILE A 126 3.32 -7.11 -10.40
CA ILE A 126 4.64 -6.47 -10.57
C ILE A 126 5.67 -7.12 -9.65
N PHE A 127 5.33 -7.34 -8.37
CA PHE A 127 6.19 -7.98 -7.39
C PHE A 127 6.61 -9.40 -7.81
N GLN A 128 5.73 -10.12 -8.50
CA GLN A 128 6.00 -11.46 -9.05
C GLN A 128 6.77 -11.43 -10.40
N GLY A 129 7.31 -10.28 -10.78
CA GLY A 129 8.17 -10.11 -11.95
C GLY A 129 7.45 -9.57 -13.19
N ALA A 130 6.21 -9.10 -13.06
CA ALA A 130 5.42 -8.50 -14.16
C ALA A 130 5.42 -9.36 -15.43
N LYS A 131 5.13 -10.65 -15.29
CA LYS A 131 5.20 -11.63 -16.38
C LYS A 131 4.03 -11.47 -17.36
N ASN A 132 4.28 -11.82 -18.63
CA ASN A 132 3.26 -11.93 -19.66
C ASN A 132 2.77 -13.39 -19.76
N ASN A 133 1.87 -13.78 -18.88
CA ASN A 133 1.39 -15.15 -18.73
C ASN A 133 -0.14 -15.25 -18.77
#